data_182a1b00e5b2f19cfe52c37074376511
#
_entry.id   182a1b00e5b2f19cfe52c37074376511
#
_cell.length_a   1.000
_cell.length_b   1.000
_cell.length_c   1.000
_cell.angle_alpha   90.00
_cell.angle_beta   90.00
_cell.angle_gamma   90.00
#
_symmetry.space_group_name_H-M   'P 1'
#
loop_
_entity.id
_entity.type
_entity.pdbx_description
1 polymer ?
#
loop_
_entity_poly.entity_id
_entity_poly.type
_entity_poly.pdbx_seq_one_letter_code
_entity_poly.pdbx_strand_id
1 'polypeptide(L)'
;MKTASDKPMKTTSGFTEDINKEMNVAEPQPVESKFSNLSQCYVSISGHTRIFTATRYGKRYILKCLKNDFLYTPIYRQALTKEFEIGLQLEHPNICHTIGMEEVENLGTTIVMEYIDGDTLQYLIDQQLLTAEMAHKIAHELMDALEYMHNKQMIHRDLKPANIMVTHNGKNVKLIDFGLSDSDSFTILKLPAGTSGYIAPEQLLPRAKSDPQADIYSLGMVLLDMAKATHDRHLRKTAEVCISRDLSIRPKSIREVREHKHESPLLKAGGIVLGIIALLLISLIAFTYYHRAQSKEKQNVPTETGQNASPDDNANEIQDYQLWQR
;
A
#
# COMPACT_ATOMS: atom_id res chain seq x y z
N MET A 1 43.69 -33.50 74.52
CA MET A 1 42.75 -32.79 73.63
C MET A 1 43.56 -32.21 72.55
N LYS A 2 43.51 -32.80 71.34
CA LYS A 2 44.31 -32.37 70.16
C LYS A 2 43.40 -31.52 69.27
N THR A 3 43.89 -30.31 69.00
CA THR A 3 43.29 -29.33 68.08
C THR A 3 43.53 -29.74 66.62
N ALA A 4 42.47 -29.77 65.82
CA ALA A 4 42.50 -30.04 64.40
C ALA A 4 43.07 -28.80 63.62
N SER A 5 43.98 -29.10 62.71
CA SER A 5 44.64 -28.14 61.81
C SER A 5 43.75 -27.85 60.61
N ASP A 6 43.33 -26.60 60.45
CA ASP A 6 42.72 -26.07 59.22
C ASP A 6 43.75 -25.91 58.11
N LYS A 7 43.56 -26.63 57.01
CA LYS A 7 44.25 -26.37 55.73
C LYS A 7 43.46 -25.41 54.90
N PRO A 8 44.03 -24.32 54.37
CA PRO A 8 43.33 -23.42 53.45
C PRO A 8 43.08 -24.09 52.11
N MET A 9 41.86 -23.92 51.59
CA MET A 9 41.38 -24.34 50.29
C MET A 9 42.13 -23.56 49.22
N LYS A 10 42.82 -24.23 48.30
CA LYS A 10 43.46 -23.60 47.12
C LYS A 10 42.41 -23.03 46.19
N THR A 11 42.47 -21.76 45.95
CA THR A 11 41.64 -21.01 45.02
C THR A 11 41.85 -21.50 43.57
N THR A 12 40.78 -21.60 42.83
CA THR A 12 40.61 -22.10 41.46
C THR A 12 41.18 -21.17 40.34
N SER A 13 42.14 -20.30 40.66
CA SER A 13 42.76 -19.36 39.69
C SER A 13 43.74 -19.99 38.72
N GLY A 14 44.22 -21.20 39.00
CA GLY A 14 45.20 -21.87 38.13
C GLY A 14 44.59 -22.61 36.93
N PHE A 15 43.30 -22.94 36.99
CA PHE A 15 42.67 -23.76 35.94
C PHE A 15 42.38 -22.96 34.64
N THR A 16 42.14 -21.67 34.73
CA THR A 16 41.86 -20.79 33.59
C THR A 16 43.16 -20.32 32.87
N GLU A 17 44.25 -20.19 33.56
CA GLU A 17 45.54 -19.83 32.96
C GLU A 17 46.17 -20.97 32.13
N ASP A 18 45.99 -22.23 32.57
CA ASP A 18 46.53 -23.40 31.86
C ASP A 18 45.72 -23.69 30.55
N ILE A 19 44.43 -23.49 30.54
CA ILE A 19 43.60 -23.68 29.33
C ILE A 19 43.96 -22.65 28.25
N ASN A 20 44.24 -21.43 28.61
CA ASN A 20 44.63 -20.39 27.67
C ASN A 20 46.05 -20.58 27.07
N LYS A 21 46.94 -21.25 27.81
CA LYS A 21 48.28 -21.61 27.30
C LYS A 21 48.24 -22.78 26.31
N GLU A 22 47.35 -23.75 26.51
CA GLU A 22 47.26 -24.92 25.62
C GLU A 22 46.53 -24.62 24.32
N MET A 23 45.59 -23.64 24.29
CA MET A 23 44.78 -23.36 23.10
C MET A 23 45.36 -22.31 22.16
N ASN A 24 46.52 -21.68 22.49
CA ASN A 24 47.17 -20.66 21.67
C ASN A 24 46.12 -19.59 21.17
N VAL A 25 45.16 -19.22 22.04
CA VAL A 25 44.14 -18.24 21.73
C VAL A 25 44.84 -16.88 21.67
N ALA A 26 44.99 -16.36 20.46
CA ALA A 26 45.43 -14.98 20.27
C ALA A 26 44.49 -14.06 21.09
N GLU A 27 45.10 -13.15 21.86
CA GLU A 27 44.31 -12.13 22.57
C GLU A 27 43.34 -11.47 21.57
N PRO A 28 42.04 -11.36 21.92
CA PRO A 28 41.10 -10.74 21.03
C PRO A 28 41.56 -9.31 20.75
N GLN A 29 41.92 -9.04 19.50
CA GLN A 29 42.24 -7.67 19.06
C GLN A 29 41.08 -6.76 19.44
N PRO A 30 41.32 -5.55 19.94
CA PRO A 30 40.24 -4.62 20.24
C PRO A 30 39.44 -4.39 18.97
N VAL A 31 38.19 -4.86 18.97
CA VAL A 31 37.28 -4.71 17.83
C VAL A 31 36.99 -3.23 17.71
N GLU A 32 37.30 -2.63 16.56
CA GLU A 32 37.01 -1.22 16.27
C GLU A 32 35.53 -0.94 16.50
N SER A 33 35.20 -0.24 17.58
CA SER A 33 33.85 0.14 17.93
C SER A 33 33.37 1.37 17.16
N LYS A 34 34.28 2.10 16.52
CA LYS A 34 34.00 3.33 15.77
C LYS A 34 33.60 3.05 14.31
N PHE A 35 32.83 3.96 13.75
CA PHE A 35 32.55 3.96 12.31
C PHE A 35 33.79 4.39 11.52
N SER A 36 34.08 3.67 10.44
CA SER A 36 35.14 3.95 9.48
C SER A 36 34.57 4.12 8.08
N ASN A 37 35.38 4.56 7.11
CA ASN A 37 35.00 4.73 5.71
C ASN A 37 33.73 5.60 5.53
N LEU A 38 33.63 6.71 6.29
CA LEU A 38 32.51 7.65 6.16
C LEU A 38 32.54 8.29 4.77
N SER A 39 31.46 8.11 4.02
CA SER A 39 31.26 8.72 2.71
C SER A 39 29.88 9.34 2.64
N GLN A 40 29.81 10.65 2.40
CA GLN A 40 28.54 11.34 2.24
C GLN A 40 27.88 10.94 0.92
N CYS A 41 26.69 10.34 0.99
CA CYS A 41 25.97 9.87 -0.18
C CYS A 41 24.79 10.78 -0.56
N TYR A 42 24.25 11.54 0.40
CA TYR A 42 23.11 12.43 0.13
C TYR A 42 23.08 13.64 1.08
N VAL A 43 22.67 14.78 0.53
CA VAL A 43 22.33 15.99 1.28
C VAL A 43 20.96 16.45 0.84
N SER A 44 20.01 16.54 1.76
CA SER A 44 18.68 17.05 1.46
C SER A 44 18.79 18.50 0.95
N ILE A 45 18.25 18.81 -0.23
CA ILE A 45 18.32 20.15 -0.81
C ILE A 45 17.50 21.13 0.03
N SER A 46 16.24 20.80 0.31
CA SER A 46 15.29 21.62 1.07
C SER A 46 15.17 21.24 2.55
N GLY A 47 15.69 20.07 2.95
CA GLY A 47 15.62 19.56 4.32
C GLY A 47 16.86 19.89 5.16
N HIS A 48 16.84 19.42 6.39
CA HIS A 48 17.82 19.71 7.44
C HIS A 48 18.82 18.56 7.67
N THR A 49 18.71 17.44 6.94
CA THR A 49 19.51 16.23 7.14
C THR A 49 20.53 15.99 6.02
N ARG A 50 21.54 15.19 6.35
CA ARG A 50 22.54 14.60 5.44
C ARG A 50 22.73 13.13 5.79
N ILE A 51 23.08 12.34 4.78
CA ILE A 51 23.19 10.89 4.89
C ILE A 51 24.58 10.46 4.47
N PHE A 52 25.18 9.56 5.25
CA PHE A 52 26.47 8.96 5.00
C PHE A 52 26.35 7.43 4.94
N THR A 53 27.20 6.81 4.16
CA THR A 53 27.55 5.41 4.33
C THR A 53 28.76 5.31 5.24
N ALA A 54 28.80 4.27 6.06
CA ALA A 54 29.91 3.99 6.95
C ALA A 54 30.07 2.49 7.15
N THR A 55 31.23 2.07 7.66
CA THR A 55 31.54 0.67 7.98
C THR A 55 31.84 0.53 9.46
N ARG A 56 31.28 -0.51 10.11
CA ARG A 56 31.62 -0.91 11.49
C ARG A 56 31.50 -2.44 11.58
N TYR A 57 32.53 -3.07 12.17
CA TYR A 57 32.63 -4.53 12.26
C TYR A 57 32.52 -5.25 10.89
N GLY A 58 33.05 -4.67 9.84
CA GLY A 58 33.01 -5.21 8.48
C GLY A 58 31.65 -5.09 7.78
N LYS A 59 30.62 -4.50 8.42
CA LYS A 59 29.29 -4.27 7.84
C LYS A 59 29.10 -2.81 7.47
N ARG A 60 28.38 -2.56 6.38
CA ARG A 60 27.95 -1.23 5.96
C ARG A 60 26.69 -0.79 6.71
N TYR A 61 26.62 0.51 6.99
CA TYR A 61 25.50 1.17 7.65
C TYR A 61 25.18 2.48 6.94
N ILE A 62 23.94 2.94 7.14
CA ILE A 62 23.53 4.30 6.81
C ILE A 62 23.51 5.11 8.10
N LEU A 63 24.10 6.29 8.03
CA LEU A 63 24.13 7.27 9.11
C LEU A 63 23.36 8.51 8.66
N LYS A 64 22.26 8.82 9.36
CA LYS A 64 21.44 10.02 9.11
C LYS A 64 21.66 11.02 10.23
N CYS A 65 22.16 12.21 9.89
CA CYS A 65 22.43 13.27 10.85
C CYS A 65 21.98 14.63 10.34
N LEU A 66 21.99 15.63 11.21
CA LEU A 66 21.68 17.01 10.83
C LEU A 66 22.82 17.64 10.01
N LYS A 67 22.49 18.57 9.13
CA LYS A 67 23.46 19.49 8.53
C LYS A 67 24.12 20.34 9.62
N ASN A 68 25.35 20.79 9.37
CA ASN A 68 26.11 21.56 10.34
C ASN A 68 25.35 22.80 10.86
N ASP A 69 24.64 23.49 10.01
CA ASP A 69 23.86 24.68 10.34
C ASP A 69 22.69 24.41 11.31
N PHE A 70 22.27 23.16 11.44
CA PHE A 70 21.13 22.76 12.25
C PHE A 70 21.47 21.93 13.48
N LEU A 71 22.77 21.56 13.66
CA LEU A 71 23.24 20.69 14.77
C LEU A 71 22.80 21.19 16.15
N TYR A 72 22.78 22.50 16.34
CA TYR A 72 22.48 23.14 17.64
C TYR A 72 21.08 23.72 17.72
N THR A 73 20.25 23.54 16.68
CA THR A 73 18.90 24.05 16.65
C THR A 73 17.93 23.07 17.29
N PRO A 74 17.31 23.38 18.44
CA PRO A 74 16.55 22.42 19.23
C PRO A 74 15.41 21.74 18.44
N ILE A 75 14.71 22.50 17.58
CA ILE A 75 13.59 22.03 16.79
C ILE A 75 14.00 20.88 15.83
N TYR A 76 15.16 20.99 15.18
CA TYR A 76 15.63 19.95 14.25
C TYR A 76 16.19 18.73 15.00
N ARG A 77 16.81 18.95 16.17
CA ARG A 77 17.24 17.84 17.04
C ARG A 77 16.03 17.05 17.54
N GLN A 78 14.96 17.74 17.95
CA GLN A 78 13.73 17.07 18.35
C GLN A 78 13.11 16.29 17.20
N ALA A 79 13.08 16.86 15.99
CA ALA A 79 12.58 16.17 14.79
C ALA A 79 13.39 14.89 14.48
N LEU A 80 14.73 14.96 14.56
CA LEU A 80 15.61 13.79 14.37
C LEU A 80 15.37 12.71 15.43
N THR A 81 15.19 13.12 16.71
CA THR A 81 14.88 12.18 17.80
C THR A 81 13.53 11.51 17.58
N LYS A 82 12.52 12.25 17.15
CA LYS A 82 11.20 11.71 16.83
C LYS A 82 11.25 10.71 15.67
N GLU A 83 11.99 11.02 14.61
CA GLU A 83 12.20 10.08 13.51
C GLU A 83 12.84 8.77 13.98
N PHE A 84 13.84 8.87 14.87
CA PHE A 84 14.46 7.70 15.49
C PHE A 84 13.45 6.88 16.31
N GLU A 85 12.66 7.52 17.18
CA GLU A 85 11.65 6.86 18.01
C GLU A 85 10.61 6.10 17.18
N ILE A 86 10.20 6.68 16.04
CA ILE A 86 9.28 6.03 15.09
C ILE A 86 9.96 4.85 14.42
N GLY A 87 11.16 5.07 13.85
CA GLY A 87 11.90 4.01 13.14
C GLY A 87 12.20 2.81 14.03
N LEU A 88 12.49 3.05 15.33
CA LEU A 88 12.75 1.97 16.29
C LEU A 88 11.52 1.07 16.57
N GLN A 89 10.31 1.59 16.39
CA GLN A 89 9.07 0.81 16.57
C GLN A 89 8.65 0.01 15.32
N LEU A 90 9.32 0.26 14.18
CA LEU A 90 8.97 -0.35 12.91
C LEU A 90 9.90 -1.53 12.62
N GLU A 91 9.34 -2.74 12.69
CA GLU A 91 10.04 -3.98 12.36
C GLU A 91 9.25 -4.74 11.29
N HIS A 92 9.66 -4.59 10.03
CA HIS A 92 8.98 -5.20 8.89
C HIS A 92 9.98 -5.43 7.73
N PRO A 93 9.90 -6.53 6.97
CA PRO A 93 10.85 -6.84 5.89
C PRO A 93 10.94 -5.75 4.82
N ASN A 94 9.84 -5.04 4.57
CA ASN A 94 9.76 -3.98 3.55
C ASN A 94 9.91 -2.56 4.12
N ILE A 95 10.40 -2.44 5.35
CA ILE A 95 10.73 -1.16 6.00
C ILE A 95 12.21 -1.16 6.36
N CYS A 96 12.90 -0.02 6.17
CA CYS A 96 14.28 0.16 6.55
C CYS A 96 14.44 0.04 8.07
N HIS A 97 15.31 -0.87 8.52
CA HIS A 97 15.50 -1.10 9.95
C HIS A 97 16.35 0.00 10.58
N THR A 98 15.82 0.63 11.64
CA THR A 98 16.53 1.57 12.50
C THR A 98 17.24 0.79 13.61
N ILE A 99 18.56 0.93 13.69
CA ILE A 99 19.39 0.13 14.60
C ILE A 99 19.62 0.85 15.93
N GLY A 100 19.88 2.15 15.88
CA GLY A 100 20.17 2.93 17.08
C GLY A 100 20.37 4.42 16.79
N MET A 101 20.61 5.19 17.84
CA MET A 101 21.02 6.59 17.78
C MET A 101 22.25 6.77 18.67
N GLU A 102 23.28 7.39 18.16
CA GLU A 102 24.52 7.61 18.87
C GLU A 102 25.26 8.88 18.45
N GLU A 103 26.17 9.36 19.26
CA GLU A 103 27.07 10.46 18.89
C GLU A 103 28.21 9.94 18.03
N VAL A 104 28.28 10.42 16.80
CA VAL A 104 29.34 10.05 15.84
C VAL A 104 30.28 11.25 15.67
N GLU A 105 31.58 11.01 15.77
CA GLU A 105 32.62 12.04 15.63
C GLU A 105 32.43 12.80 14.31
N ASN A 106 32.46 14.13 14.37
CA ASN A 106 32.21 15.07 13.24
C ASN A 106 30.80 15.07 12.62
N LEU A 107 29.87 14.21 13.07
CA LEU A 107 28.50 14.19 12.61
C LEU A 107 27.49 14.64 13.67
N GLY A 108 27.85 14.52 14.95
CA GLY A 108 26.95 14.76 16.09
C GLY A 108 25.95 13.62 16.27
N THR A 109 24.80 13.93 16.85
CA THR A 109 23.71 12.97 17.07
C THR A 109 23.25 12.37 15.74
N THR A 110 23.33 11.07 15.61
CA THR A 110 23.19 10.35 14.34
C THR A 110 22.31 9.12 14.51
N ILE A 111 21.33 8.95 13.62
CA ILE A 111 20.55 7.71 13.50
C ILE A 111 21.34 6.71 12.68
N VAL A 112 21.52 5.52 13.22
CA VAL A 112 22.16 4.39 12.56
C VAL A 112 21.09 3.46 11.99
N MET A 113 21.15 3.19 10.69
CA MET A 113 20.19 2.34 9.97
C MET A 113 20.90 1.26 9.16
N GLU A 114 20.16 0.24 8.78
CA GLU A 114 20.65 -0.78 7.86
C GLU A 114 21.08 -0.15 6.52
N TYR A 115 22.16 -0.69 5.94
CA TYR A 115 22.56 -0.37 4.58
C TYR A 115 21.74 -1.22 3.62
N ILE A 116 21.05 -0.57 2.68
CA ILE A 116 20.28 -1.23 1.64
C ILE A 116 21.10 -1.21 0.35
N ASP A 117 21.46 -2.41 -0.15
CA ASP A 117 22.11 -2.58 -1.44
C ASP A 117 21.04 -2.57 -2.55
N GLY A 118 20.78 -1.40 -3.11
CA GLY A 118 19.69 -1.21 -4.07
C GLY A 118 19.64 0.21 -4.61
N ASP A 119 18.67 0.44 -5.50
CA ASP A 119 18.37 1.72 -6.11
C ASP A 119 17.03 2.26 -5.61
N THR A 120 16.83 3.58 -5.68
CA THR A 120 15.51 4.15 -5.43
C THR A 120 14.55 3.82 -6.57
N LEU A 121 13.27 3.69 -6.27
CA LEU A 121 12.23 3.54 -7.30
C LEU A 121 12.25 4.72 -8.28
N GLN A 122 12.58 5.93 -7.80
CA GLN A 122 12.75 7.11 -8.66
C GLN A 122 13.83 6.86 -9.72
N TYR A 123 15.00 6.36 -9.31
CA TYR A 123 16.09 6.04 -10.24
C TYR A 123 15.68 4.98 -11.27
N LEU A 124 14.98 3.92 -10.83
CA LEU A 124 14.51 2.87 -11.73
C LEU A 124 13.50 3.39 -12.77
N ILE A 125 12.63 4.33 -12.38
CA ILE A 125 11.68 4.99 -13.29
C ILE A 125 12.43 5.89 -14.28
N ASP A 126 13.31 6.75 -13.78
CA ASP A 126 14.04 7.75 -14.60
C ASP A 126 14.98 7.08 -15.62
N GLN A 127 15.61 5.97 -15.25
CA GLN A 127 16.47 5.18 -16.10
C GLN A 127 15.72 4.15 -16.96
N GLN A 128 14.39 4.09 -16.90
CA GLN A 128 13.56 3.13 -17.63
C GLN A 128 13.93 1.66 -17.36
N LEU A 129 14.37 1.35 -16.13
CA LEU A 129 14.76 0.02 -15.69
C LEU A 129 13.63 -0.76 -15.03
N LEU A 130 12.47 -0.12 -14.82
CA LEU A 130 11.31 -0.73 -14.17
C LEU A 130 10.54 -1.63 -15.14
N THR A 131 10.46 -2.94 -14.87
CA THR A 131 9.61 -3.86 -15.62
C THR A 131 8.21 -3.96 -14.99
N ALA A 132 7.22 -4.44 -15.75
CA ALA A 132 5.86 -4.65 -15.24
C ALA A 132 5.83 -5.64 -14.06
N GLU A 133 6.60 -6.72 -14.14
CA GLU A 133 6.73 -7.71 -13.06
C GLU A 133 7.29 -7.08 -11.78
N MET A 134 8.38 -6.30 -11.90
CA MET A 134 8.94 -5.55 -10.77
C MET A 134 7.92 -4.58 -10.19
N ALA A 135 7.18 -3.85 -11.03
CA ALA A 135 6.19 -2.88 -10.58
C ALA A 135 5.06 -3.54 -9.77
N HIS A 136 4.57 -4.70 -10.19
CA HIS A 136 3.58 -5.45 -9.42
C HIS A 136 4.12 -5.95 -8.07
N LYS A 137 5.35 -6.47 -8.04
CA LYS A 137 6.00 -6.90 -6.81
C LYS A 137 6.18 -5.70 -5.86
N ILE A 138 6.71 -4.58 -6.37
CA ILE A 138 6.90 -3.34 -5.59
C ILE A 138 5.56 -2.84 -5.03
N ALA A 139 4.51 -2.81 -5.86
CA ALA A 139 3.19 -2.38 -5.41
C ALA A 139 2.65 -3.26 -4.26
N HIS A 140 2.83 -4.58 -4.36
CA HIS A 140 2.40 -5.51 -3.32
C HIS A 140 3.16 -5.30 -2.02
N GLU A 141 4.49 -5.29 -2.06
CA GLU A 141 5.34 -5.15 -0.88
C GLU A 141 5.23 -3.76 -0.23
N LEU A 142 5.01 -2.71 -1.04
CA LEU A 142 4.74 -1.37 -0.53
C LEU A 142 3.41 -1.30 0.22
N MET A 143 2.38 -1.97 -0.29
CA MET A 143 1.11 -2.11 0.41
C MET A 143 1.25 -2.90 1.72
N ASP A 144 2.10 -3.95 1.77
CA ASP A 144 2.38 -4.68 3.01
C ASP A 144 3.02 -3.77 4.07
N ALA A 145 4.01 -2.95 3.68
CA ALA A 145 4.66 -2.00 4.57
C ALA A 145 3.68 -0.95 5.12
N LEU A 146 2.84 -0.37 4.26
CA LEU A 146 1.87 0.65 4.65
C LEU A 146 0.77 0.07 5.55
N GLU A 147 0.26 -1.13 5.25
CA GLU A 147 -0.73 -1.80 6.10
C GLU A 147 -0.18 -2.08 7.49
N TYR A 148 1.09 -2.52 7.59
CA TYR A 148 1.76 -2.70 8.86
C TYR A 148 1.88 -1.38 9.66
N MET A 149 2.28 -0.28 9.01
CA MET A 149 2.36 1.04 9.64
C MET A 149 0.99 1.52 10.12
N HIS A 150 -0.03 1.43 9.27
CA HIS A 150 -1.39 1.85 9.61
C HIS A 150 -2.00 1.05 10.76
N ASN A 151 -1.72 -0.27 10.84
CA ASN A 151 -2.13 -1.11 11.98
C ASN A 151 -1.46 -0.68 13.30
N LYS A 152 -0.29 -0.06 13.24
CA LYS A 152 0.38 0.60 14.37
C LYS A 152 -0.05 2.06 14.59
N GLN A 153 -1.07 2.53 13.86
CA GLN A 153 -1.55 3.91 13.90
C GLN A 153 -0.49 4.95 13.46
N MET A 154 0.46 4.52 12.64
CA MET A 154 1.49 5.35 12.05
C MET A 154 1.20 5.64 10.59
N ILE A 155 1.39 6.88 10.16
CA ILE A 155 1.17 7.37 8.80
C ILE A 155 2.48 7.89 8.26
N HIS A 156 2.86 7.51 7.04
CA HIS A 156 4.17 7.85 6.46
C HIS A 156 4.29 9.32 6.06
N ARG A 157 3.26 9.88 5.39
CA ARG A 157 3.11 11.29 4.97
C ARG A 157 4.06 11.82 3.89
N ASP A 158 5.16 11.17 3.62
CA ASP A 158 6.09 11.56 2.54
C ASP A 158 6.39 10.36 1.62
N LEU A 159 5.35 9.60 1.29
CA LEU A 159 5.47 8.49 0.36
C LEU A 159 5.69 9.02 -1.06
N LYS A 160 6.83 8.65 -1.66
CA LYS A 160 7.24 9.02 -3.02
C LYS A 160 8.28 8.04 -3.54
N PRO A 161 8.53 7.96 -4.86
CA PRO A 161 9.50 7.03 -5.42
C PRO A 161 10.93 7.18 -4.87
N ALA A 162 11.33 8.38 -4.47
CA ALA A 162 12.65 8.64 -3.88
C ALA A 162 12.81 8.03 -2.46
N ASN A 163 11.70 7.78 -1.75
CA ASN A 163 11.70 7.18 -0.40
C ASN A 163 11.43 5.67 -0.43
N ILE A 164 11.49 5.04 -1.60
CA ILE A 164 11.30 3.61 -1.79
C ILE A 164 12.57 3.05 -2.40
N MET A 165 13.31 2.23 -1.66
CA MET A 165 14.46 1.49 -2.16
C MET A 165 14.02 0.13 -2.71
N VAL A 166 14.66 -0.32 -3.76
CA VAL A 166 14.46 -1.64 -4.38
C VAL A 166 15.81 -2.36 -4.40
N THR A 167 15.92 -3.45 -3.65
CA THR A 167 17.20 -4.16 -3.47
C THR A 167 17.69 -4.77 -4.79
N HIS A 168 19.00 -4.80 -5.00
CA HIS A 168 19.61 -5.44 -6.18
C HIS A 168 19.34 -6.95 -6.17
N ASN A 169 19.41 -7.58 -5.01
CA ASN A 169 19.08 -8.99 -4.83
C ASN A 169 17.61 -9.15 -4.43
N GLY A 170 16.84 -9.88 -5.22
CA GLY A 170 15.45 -10.21 -4.97
C GLY A 170 14.46 -9.09 -5.29
N LYS A 171 14.92 -7.87 -5.65
CA LYS A 171 14.06 -6.72 -5.96
C LYS A 171 12.99 -6.44 -4.89
N ASN A 172 13.39 -6.57 -3.61
CA ASN A 172 12.51 -6.34 -2.48
C ASN A 172 12.43 -4.84 -2.14
N VAL A 173 11.24 -4.40 -1.74
CA VAL A 173 11.03 -3.02 -1.29
C VAL A 173 11.60 -2.81 0.10
N LYS A 174 12.19 -1.65 0.31
CA LYS A 174 12.55 -1.09 1.59
C LYS A 174 12.07 0.36 1.65
N LEU A 175 11.01 0.62 2.39
CA LEU A 175 10.49 1.97 2.63
C LEU A 175 11.44 2.69 3.59
N ILE A 176 11.85 3.90 3.22
CA ILE A 176 12.83 4.70 3.97
C ILE A 176 12.23 6.07 4.32
N ASP A 177 12.83 6.74 5.30
CA ASP A 177 12.56 8.13 5.71
C ASP A 177 11.19 8.33 6.40
N PHE A 178 11.19 8.34 7.72
CA PHE A 178 10.01 8.48 8.58
C PHE A 178 9.93 9.86 9.25
N GLY A 179 10.71 10.86 8.77
CA GLY A 179 10.84 12.18 9.40
C GLY A 179 9.54 12.97 9.50
N LEU A 180 8.52 12.62 8.71
CA LEU A 180 7.21 13.27 8.72
C LEU A 180 6.08 12.37 9.25
N SER A 181 6.41 11.15 9.70
CA SER A 181 5.41 10.14 10.07
C SER A 181 4.66 10.45 11.37
N ASP A 182 5.13 11.42 12.18
CA ASP A 182 4.43 11.87 13.38
C ASP A 182 3.70 13.20 13.15
N SER A 183 2.49 13.33 13.73
CA SER A 183 1.70 14.56 13.74
C SER A 183 2.43 15.74 14.42
N ASP A 184 3.22 15.43 15.44
CA ASP A 184 3.92 16.45 16.23
C ASP A 184 5.13 17.00 15.48
N SER A 185 5.89 16.15 14.77
CA SER A 185 7.01 16.60 13.92
C SER A 185 6.54 17.50 12.78
N PHE A 186 5.38 17.23 12.21
CA PHE A 186 4.74 18.08 11.22
C PHE A 186 4.38 19.46 11.78
N THR A 187 3.80 19.49 12.99
CA THR A 187 3.43 20.74 13.68
C THR A 187 4.66 21.54 14.09
N ILE A 188 5.73 20.84 14.48
CA ILE A 188 6.99 21.44 14.91
C ILE A 188 7.71 22.15 13.77
N LEU A 189 7.84 21.51 12.61
CA LEU A 189 8.60 22.05 11.49
C LEU A 189 7.81 23.09 10.66
N LYS A 190 6.49 23.22 10.85
CA LYS A 190 5.59 24.12 10.10
C LYS A 190 5.76 24.06 8.57
N LEU A 191 6.29 22.97 8.07
CA LEU A 191 6.46 22.75 6.64
C LEU A 191 5.19 22.09 6.09
N PRO A 192 4.74 22.43 4.87
CA PRO A 192 3.79 21.59 4.18
C PRO A 192 4.43 20.20 4.06
N ALA A 193 3.85 19.19 4.72
CA ALA A 193 4.41 17.86 4.74
C ALA A 193 4.32 17.25 3.34
N GLY A 194 5.44 16.77 2.84
CA GLY A 194 5.52 15.96 1.66
C GLY A 194 6.01 16.69 0.41
N THR A 195 6.32 15.90 -0.60
CA THR A 195 6.84 16.38 -1.88
C THR A 195 5.68 16.79 -2.79
N SER A 196 5.77 18.00 -3.38
CA SER A 196 4.77 18.50 -4.34
C SER A 196 4.47 17.41 -5.40
N GLY A 197 3.18 17.12 -5.56
CA GLY A 197 2.69 16.07 -6.47
C GLY A 197 2.25 14.77 -5.78
N TYR A 198 2.80 14.42 -4.63
CA TYR A 198 2.42 13.23 -3.86
C TYR A 198 1.57 13.55 -2.64
N ILE A 199 1.47 14.80 -2.25
CA ILE A 199 0.69 15.26 -1.10
C ILE A 199 -0.80 15.18 -1.42
N ALA A 200 -1.56 14.56 -0.53
CA ALA A 200 -3.01 14.52 -0.63
C ALA A 200 -3.60 15.94 -0.50
N PRO A 201 -4.60 16.33 -1.31
CA PRO A 201 -5.14 17.69 -1.34
C PRO A 201 -5.61 18.20 0.04
N GLU A 202 -6.21 17.33 0.85
CA GLU A 202 -6.67 17.66 2.20
C GLU A 202 -5.53 17.96 3.17
N GLN A 203 -4.33 17.45 2.92
CA GLN A 203 -3.13 17.70 3.73
C GLN A 203 -2.59 19.13 3.55
N LEU A 204 -2.96 19.79 2.47
CA LEU A 204 -2.59 21.20 2.21
C LEU A 204 -3.49 22.18 2.97
N LEU A 205 -4.57 21.70 3.59
CA LEU A 205 -5.49 22.54 4.33
C LEU A 205 -4.94 22.87 5.74
N PRO A 206 -5.20 24.08 6.27
CA PRO A 206 -4.85 24.40 7.64
C PRO A 206 -5.52 23.40 8.61
N ARG A 207 -4.74 22.87 9.57
CA ARG A 207 -5.20 21.89 10.57
C ARG A 207 -5.64 20.55 9.96
N ALA A 208 -5.01 20.13 8.86
CA ALA A 208 -5.20 18.80 8.29
C ALA A 208 -5.02 17.72 9.38
N LYS A 209 -6.02 16.84 9.48
CA LYS A 209 -5.92 15.68 10.38
C LYS A 209 -5.01 14.63 9.76
N SER A 210 -4.33 13.89 10.62
CA SER A 210 -3.58 12.71 10.23
C SER A 210 -4.57 11.58 9.91
N ASP A 211 -4.57 11.11 8.67
CA ASP A 211 -5.48 10.07 8.20
C ASP A 211 -4.74 9.11 7.25
N PRO A 212 -4.87 7.78 7.41
CA PRO A 212 -4.31 6.79 6.49
C PRO A 212 -4.66 7.02 5.01
N GLN A 213 -5.81 7.65 4.72
CA GLN A 213 -6.21 7.98 3.35
C GLN A 213 -5.22 8.94 2.65
N ALA A 214 -4.42 9.70 3.40
CA ALA A 214 -3.36 10.53 2.84
C ALA A 214 -2.24 9.67 2.23
N ASP A 215 -1.79 8.63 2.93
CA ASP A 215 -0.82 7.67 2.39
C ASP A 215 -1.39 6.89 1.20
N ILE A 216 -2.69 6.57 1.22
CA ILE A 216 -3.36 5.92 0.09
C ILE A 216 -3.34 6.81 -1.17
N TYR A 217 -3.54 8.12 -1.01
CA TYR A 217 -3.37 9.06 -2.11
C TYR A 217 -1.94 9.05 -2.65
N SER A 218 -0.95 9.16 -1.76
CA SER A 218 0.47 9.12 -2.13
C SER A 218 0.85 7.79 -2.79
N LEU A 219 0.34 6.67 -2.28
CA LEU A 219 0.46 5.34 -2.92
C LEU A 219 -0.11 5.37 -4.33
N GLY A 220 -1.30 5.92 -4.52
CA GLY A 220 -1.94 6.08 -5.84
C GLY A 220 -1.04 6.85 -6.81
N MET A 221 -0.38 7.92 -6.38
CA MET A 221 0.56 8.68 -7.21
C MET A 221 1.79 7.84 -7.58
N VAL A 222 2.36 7.08 -6.63
CA VAL A 222 3.47 6.15 -6.90
C VAL A 222 3.05 5.07 -7.90
N LEU A 223 1.88 4.45 -7.71
CA LEU A 223 1.32 3.46 -8.64
C LEU A 223 1.11 4.05 -10.04
N LEU A 224 0.66 5.30 -10.13
CA LEU A 224 0.46 5.99 -11.41
C LEU A 224 1.78 6.21 -12.14
N ASP A 225 2.84 6.58 -11.44
CA ASP A 225 4.17 6.76 -12.06
C ASP A 225 4.75 5.42 -12.52
N MET A 226 4.63 4.36 -11.72
CA MET A 226 4.99 3.01 -12.15
C MET A 226 4.16 2.55 -13.36
N ALA A 227 2.86 2.82 -13.36
CA ALA A 227 1.97 2.47 -14.47
C ALA A 227 2.31 3.21 -15.77
N LYS A 228 2.76 4.47 -15.68
CA LYS A 228 3.25 5.23 -16.84
C LYS A 228 4.55 4.63 -17.37
N ALA A 229 5.51 4.32 -16.48
CA ALA A 229 6.81 3.78 -16.87
C ALA A 229 6.71 2.38 -17.51
N THR A 230 5.74 1.55 -17.06
CA THR A 230 5.57 0.17 -17.53
C THR A 230 4.41 -0.02 -18.50
N HIS A 231 3.65 1.04 -18.79
CA HIS A 231 2.39 0.99 -19.57
C HIS A 231 1.33 0.03 -18.99
N ASP A 232 1.38 -0.23 -17.67
CA ASP A 232 0.50 -1.17 -17.01
C ASP A 232 -0.89 -0.56 -16.73
N ARG A 233 -1.91 -1.15 -17.34
CA ARG A 233 -3.31 -0.70 -17.20
C ARG A 233 -3.92 -1.08 -15.86
N HIS A 234 -3.46 -2.15 -15.25
CA HIS A 234 -4.00 -2.61 -13.96
C HIS A 234 -3.54 -1.69 -12.83
N LEU A 235 -2.24 -1.41 -12.76
CA LEU A 235 -1.70 -0.44 -11.81
C LEU A 235 -2.33 0.94 -11.99
N ARG A 236 -2.54 1.38 -13.23
CA ARG A 236 -3.21 2.66 -13.51
C ARG A 236 -4.61 2.72 -12.92
N LYS A 237 -5.43 1.69 -13.11
CA LYS A 237 -6.78 1.66 -12.58
C LYS A 237 -6.81 1.67 -11.04
N THR A 238 -5.92 0.92 -10.41
CA THR A 238 -5.77 0.95 -8.94
C THR A 238 -5.36 2.34 -8.47
N ALA A 239 -4.41 2.97 -9.18
CA ALA A 239 -3.97 4.34 -8.88
C ALA A 239 -5.13 5.35 -8.97
N GLU A 240 -5.95 5.29 -10.02
CA GLU A 240 -7.07 6.21 -10.25
C GLU A 240 -8.07 6.25 -9.10
N VAL A 241 -8.34 5.11 -8.46
CA VAL A 241 -9.21 5.05 -7.27
C VAL A 241 -8.54 5.66 -6.05
N CYS A 242 -7.22 5.39 -5.87
CA CYS A 242 -6.46 5.91 -4.75
C CYS A 242 -6.27 7.42 -4.79
N ILE A 243 -6.14 8.05 -5.97
CA ILE A 243 -5.94 9.49 -6.12
C ILE A 243 -7.23 10.30 -6.15
N SER A 244 -8.39 9.69 -5.83
CA SER A 244 -9.64 10.43 -5.71
C SER A 244 -9.51 11.57 -4.72
N ARG A 245 -9.96 12.77 -5.11
CA ARG A 245 -10.05 13.93 -4.21
C ARG A 245 -11.20 13.81 -3.23
N ASP A 246 -12.21 13.04 -3.59
CA ASP A 246 -13.34 12.73 -2.72
C ASP A 246 -12.95 11.59 -1.77
N LEU A 247 -12.84 11.91 -0.48
CA LEU A 247 -12.51 10.96 0.58
C LEU A 247 -13.55 9.85 0.76
N SER A 248 -14.79 10.07 0.31
CA SER A 248 -15.83 9.05 0.37
C SER A 248 -15.66 7.96 -0.69
N ILE A 249 -14.96 8.27 -1.80
CA ILE A 249 -14.65 7.36 -2.91
C ILE A 249 -13.29 6.71 -2.71
N ARG A 250 -12.32 7.46 -2.14
CA ARG A 250 -10.97 6.94 -1.87
C ARG A 250 -11.04 5.82 -0.86
N PRO A 251 -10.36 4.67 -1.08
CA PRO A 251 -10.27 3.60 -0.10
C PRO A 251 -9.84 4.11 1.27
N LYS A 252 -10.42 3.55 2.34
CA LYS A 252 -10.12 3.94 3.72
C LYS A 252 -8.94 3.17 4.32
N SER A 253 -8.57 2.06 3.70
CA SER A 253 -7.49 1.18 4.15
C SER A 253 -6.77 0.54 2.98
N ILE A 254 -5.54 0.09 3.22
CA ILE A 254 -4.78 -0.69 2.23
C ILE A 254 -5.51 -1.98 1.85
N ARG A 255 -6.24 -2.58 2.80
CA ARG A 255 -7.08 -3.74 2.54
C ARG A 255 -8.13 -3.44 1.48
N GLU A 256 -8.84 -2.32 1.59
CA GLU A 256 -9.81 -1.90 0.58
C GLU A 256 -9.17 -1.66 -0.80
N VAL A 257 -7.93 -1.12 -0.84
CA VAL A 257 -7.18 -0.98 -2.10
C VAL A 257 -6.95 -2.34 -2.77
N ARG A 258 -6.61 -3.37 -1.99
CA ARG A 258 -6.39 -4.75 -2.49
C ARG A 258 -7.68 -5.43 -2.91
N GLU A 259 -8.76 -5.21 -2.17
CA GLU A 259 -10.09 -5.79 -2.41
C GLU A 259 -10.80 -5.11 -3.58
N HIS A 260 -10.35 -3.92 -3.99
CA HIS A 260 -10.86 -3.21 -5.17
C HIS A 260 -10.50 -3.98 -6.44
N LYS A 261 -10.90 -5.27 -6.44
CA LYS A 261 -10.87 -6.10 -7.63
C LYS A 261 -11.75 -5.42 -8.67
N HIS A 262 -11.17 -5.12 -9.81
CA HIS A 262 -11.92 -4.79 -11.00
C HIS A 262 -13.02 -5.84 -11.18
N GLU A 263 -14.24 -5.53 -10.75
CA GLU A 263 -15.39 -6.23 -11.26
C GLU A 263 -15.32 -6.10 -12.77
N SER A 264 -14.91 -7.19 -13.42
CA SER A 264 -14.79 -7.21 -14.86
C SER A 264 -16.17 -6.79 -15.43
N PRO A 265 -16.24 -5.83 -16.37
CA PRO A 265 -17.52 -5.44 -17.00
C PRO A 265 -18.23 -6.67 -17.61
N LEU A 266 -17.50 -7.74 -17.91
CA LEU A 266 -18.02 -9.05 -18.33
C LEU A 266 -18.88 -9.74 -17.26
N LEU A 267 -18.56 -9.64 -15.96
CA LEU A 267 -19.39 -10.22 -14.89
C LEU A 267 -20.70 -9.43 -14.71
N LYS A 268 -20.65 -8.09 -14.80
CA LYS A 268 -21.85 -7.25 -14.78
C LYS A 268 -22.71 -7.47 -16.04
N ALA A 269 -22.08 -7.53 -17.22
CA ALA A 269 -22.75 -7.85 -18.47
C ALA A 269 -23.37 -9.26 -18.46
N GLY A 270 -22.66 -10.25 -17.92
CA GLY A 270 -23.16 -11.63 -17.76
C GLY A 270 -24.40 -11.71 -16.87
N GLY A 271 -24.44 -10.97 -15.77
CA GLY A 271 -25.62 -10.87 -14.89
C GLY A 271 -26.83 -10.24 -15.59
N ILE A 272 -26.61 -9.16 -16.37
CA ILE A 272 -27.65 -8.51 -17.14
C ILE A 272 -28.19 -9.44 -18.24
N VAL A 273 -27.31 -10.13 -18.97
CA VAL A 273 -27.70 -11.08 -20.04
C VAL A 273 -28.51 -12.24 -19.44
N LEU A 274 -28.07 -12.81 -18.32
CA LEU A 274 -28.80 -13.86 -17.60
C LEU A 274 -30.19 -13.37 -17.14
N GLY A 275 -30.28 -12.14 -16.65
CA GLY A 275 -31.57 -11.52 -16.26
C GLY A 275 -32.53 -11.36 -17.46
N ILE A 276 -31.99 -10.92 -18.61
CA ILE A 276 -32.81 -10.79 -19.85
C ILE A 276 -33.29 -12.16 -20.34
N ILE A 277 -32.40 -13.19 -20.33
CA ILE A 277 -32.78 -14.55 -20.71
C ILE A 277 -33.86 -15.12 -19.78
N ALA A 278 -33.74 -14.90 -18.47
CA ALA A 278 -34.77 -15.31 -17.51
C ALA A 278 -36.14 -14.64 -17.77
N LEU A 279 -36.14 -13.33 -18.05
CA LEU A 279 -37.36 -12.62 -18.40
C LEU A 279 -38.01 -13.11 -19.70
N LEU A 280 -37.20 -13.41 -20.73
CA LEU A 280 -37.67 -13.98 -21.98
C LEU A 280 -38.27 -15.37 -21.79
N LEU A 281 -37.64 -16.22 -20.94
CA LEU A 281 -38.19 -17.55 -20.62
C LEU A 281 -39.50 -17.44 -19.85
N ILE A 282 -39.63 -16.53 -18.89
CA ILE A 282 -40.87 -16.30 -18.16
C ILE A 282 -41.99 -15.81 -19.12
N SER A 283 -41.65 -14.88 -20.02
CA SER A 283 -42.59 -14.38 -21.04
C SER A 283 -43.05 -15.50 -21.98
N LEU A 284 -42.13 -16.39 -22.42
CA LEU A 284 -42.46 -17.52 -23.27
C LEU A 284 -43.37 -18.52 -22.55
N ILE A 285 -43.13 -18.82 -21.29
CA ILE A 285 -43.96 -19.69 -20.46
C ILE A 285 -45.35 -19.07 -20.30
N ALA A 286 -45.45 -17.77 -19.98
CA ALA A 286 -46.71 -17.06 -19.85
C ALA A 286 -47.50 -17.07 -21.17
N PHE A 287 -46.79 -16.83 -22.30
CA PHE A 287 -47.42 -16.90 -23.64
C PHE A 287 -47.93 -18.29 -23.98
N THR A 288 -47.19 -19.37 -23.72
CA THR A 288 -47.63 -20.73 -23.97
C THR A 288 -48.80 -21.12 -23.08
N TYR A 289 -48.82 -20.66 -21.82
CA TYR A 289 -49.92 -20.88 -20.91
C TYR A 289 -51.18 -20.15 -21.37
N TYR A 290 -51.07 -18.88 -21.79
CA TYR A 290 -52.17 -18.10 -22.34
C TYR A 290 -52.75 -18.74 -23.62
N HIS A 291 -51.92 -19.18 -24.53
CA HIS A 291 -52.33 -19.86 -25.76
C HIS A 291 -53.08 -21.19 -25.50
N ARG A 292 -52.57 -21.95 -24.49
CA ARG A 292 -53.23 -23.20 -24.06
C ARG A 292 -54.59 -22.95 -23.41
N ALA A 293 -54.75 -21.87 -22.65
CA ALA A 293 -56.02 -21.48 -22.03
C ALA A 293 -57.07 -21.11 -23.10
N GLN A 294 -56.68 -20.31 -24.11
CA GLN A 294 -57.55 -19.96 -25.23
C GLN A 294 -57.95 -21.17 -26.09
N SER A 295 -57.04 -22.14 -26.26
CA SER A 295 -57.36 -23.36 -27.05
C SER A 295 -58.36 -24.26 -26.33
N LYS A 296 -58.38 -24.29 -25.00
CA LYS A 296 -59.38 -25.01 -24.20
C LYS A 296 -60.75 -24.35 -24.22
N GLU A 297 -60.84 -23.02 -24.30
CA GLU A 297 -62.05 -22.27 -24.34
C GLU A 297 -62.77 -22.45 -25.70
N LYS A 298 -62.06 -22.58 -26.81
CA LYS A 298 -62.60 -22.88 -28.15
C LYS A 298 -63.10 -24.32 -28.31
N GLN A 299 -62.71 -25.28 -27.44
CA GLN A 299 -63.19 -26.67 -27.47
C GLN A 299 -64.52 -26.89 -26.67
N ASN A 300 -64.93 -25.91 -25.86
CA ASN A 300 -66.14 -26.01 -25.03
C ASN A 300 -67.34 -25.22 -25.57
N VAL A 301 -67.42 -24.99 -26.88
CA VAL A 301 -68.66 -24.48 -27.48
C VAL A 301 -69.61 -25.68 -27.67
N PRO A 302 -70.83 -25.72 -27.03
CA PRO A 302 -71.78 -26.78 -27.21
C PRO A 302 -72.34 -26.72 -28.66
N THR A 303 -72.23 -27.82 -29.36
CA THR A 303 -72.96 -28.04 -30.68
C THR A 303 -74.41 -28.16 -30.37
N GLU A 304 -75.18 -27.10 -30.55
CA GLU A 304 -76.66 -27.23 -30.62
C GLU A 304 -77.02 -27.91 -31.94
N THR A 305 -77.54 -29.09 -31.79
CA THR A 305 -78.23 -29.91 -32.83
C THR A 305 -79.53 -29.25 -33.26
N GLY A 306 -79.68 -29.04 -34.56
CA GLY A 306 -80.79 -28.44 -35.18
C GLY A 306 -82.09 -29.22 -35.22
N GLN A 307 -83.16 -28.52 -35.51
CA GLN A 307 -84.34 -29.06 -36.23
C GLN A 307 -85.09 -27.95 -36.97
N ASN A 308 -85.16 -28.17 -38.30
CA ASN A 308 -86.18 -27.86 -39.27
C ASN A 308 -87.21 -26.71 -38.99
N ALA A 309 -87.26 -25.76 -39.91
CA ALA A 309 -88.45 -25.47 -40.72
C ALA A 309 -88.14 -24.36 -41.76
N SER A 310 -88.52 -24.61 -42.96
CA SER A 310 -88.61 -23.78 -44.17
C SER A 310 -89.96 -23.10 -44.17
N PRO A 311 -90.36 -22.26 -45.22
CA PRO A 311 -89.82 -20.99 -45.69
C PRO A 311 -90.86 -19.88 -45.61
N ASP A 312 -90.56 -18.64 -45.88
CA ASP A 312 -91.19 -17.71 -46.77
C ASP A 312 -90.93 -16.24 -46.47
N ASP A 313 -90.74 -15.53 -47.58
CA ASP A 313 -91.12 -14.19 -47.96
C ASP A 313 -90.41 -12.94 -47.39
N ASN A 314 -90.04 -12.18 -48.42
CA ASN A 314 -90.08 -10.73 -48.66
C ASN A 314 -88.94 -9.86 -48.03
N ALA A 315 -88.10 -9.41 -48.92
CA ALA A 315 -88.10 -8.18 -49.70
C ALA A 315 -87.78 -6.88 -48.90
N ASN A 316 -86.89 -6.15 -49.49
CA ASN A 316 -86.64 -4.70 -49.38
C ASN A 316 -86.02 -4.19 -48.09
N GLU A 317 -85.00 -3.46 -48.19
CA GLU A 317 -84.58 -2.13 -48.65
C GLU A 317 -83.13 -1.94 -48.26
N ILE A 318 -82.16 -1.72 -49.15
CA ILE A 318 -81.64 -0.48 -49.74
C ILE A 318 -81.20 0.57 -48.72
N GLN A 319 -79.96 0.92 -48.93
CA GLN A 319 -79.28 2.23 -48.73
C GLN A 319 -78.75 2.64 -47.35
N ASP A 320 -77.56 2.87 -47.40
CA ASP A 320 -76.71 4.10 -47.36
C ASP A 320 -76.06 4.35 -45.97
N TYR A 321 -74.85 4.54 -45.84
CA TYR A 321 -74.00 5.71 -46.03
C TYR A 321 -72.55 5.45 -45.64
N GLN A 322 -71.71 5.85 -46.55
CA GLN A 322 -70.33 6.13 -46.37
C GLN A 322 -70.05 7.34 -45.43
N LEU A 323 -68.77 7.50 -45.10
CA LEU A 323 -68.11 8.68 -44.60
C LEU A 323 -68.02 8.75 -43.05
N TRP A 324 -66.82 8.74 -42.49
CA TRP A 324 -65.88 9.82 -42.51
C TRP A 324 -64.43 9.35 -42.16
N GLN A 325 -63.53 9.74 -43.02
CA GLN A 325 -62.11 9.90 -42.74
C GLN A 325 -61.91 11.05 -41.76
N ARG A 326 -61.01 10.85 -40.85
CA ARG A 326 -59.80 11.66 -40.71
C ARG A 326 -58.95 11.08 -39.61
#